data_72647627eefc107087e7980fa08dfe40
#
_entry.id   72647627eefc107087e7980fa08dfe40
#
_cell.length_a   1.000
_cell.length_b   1.000
_cell.length_c   1.000
_cell.angle_alpha   90.00
_cell.angle_beta   90.00
_cell.angle_gamma   90.00
#
_symmetry.space_group_name_H-M   'P 1'
#
loop_
_entity.id
_entity.type
_entity.pdbx_description
1 polymer ?
#
loop_
_entity_poly.entity_id
_entity_poly.type
_entity_poly.pdbx_seq_one_letter_code
_entity_poly.pdbx_strand_id
1 'polypeptide(L)'
;MAAHGSRRTRPAELVAGTRRVISVRMNYMPGEVAPAEAVLNESKSAYVARYALGRDYHKVLRNRLQTLAQKIRSVVGDFGYRVFTDSAPVMEVELAIKAGTGWRGKHTLLLNREAGSWFFLGEIYTDLELPVDPPQPDHCGNCTRCIDICPTKAIVAPYKLDARRCVSYLTIEHKGSIPVELRPLMGNRIYGCDDCQLVCPWNRFAQRAALPDFDVRHKLDASLLVTLFGWDEPTFDRNTRGSAIRRIGHERWLRNIACALGNATTSSEIIAALRSRSNHRSALVREHVRWALAQHGAASGPADHGATED
;
A
#
# COMPACT_ATOMS: atom_id res chain seq x y z
N MET A 1 -14.28 6.97 1.04
CA MET A 1 -14.77 6.63 -0.31
C MET A 1 -16.19 7.12 -0.57
N ALA A 2 -17.11 6.98 0.36
CA ALA A 2 -18.51 7.47 0.19
C ALA A 2 -18.64 9.00 0.06
N ALA A 3 -17.68 9.77 0.55
CA ALA A 3 -17.71 11.23 0.62
C ALA A 3 -17.83 11.97 -0.73
N HIS A 4 -17.61 11.30 -1.85
CA HIS A 4 -17.61 11.94 -3.17
C HIS A 4 -18.83 11.58 -4.03
N GLY A 5 -19.74 10.74 -3.54
CA GLY A 5 -21.01 10.40 -4.19
C GLY A 5 -20.87 10.02 -5.67
N SER A 6 -21.80 10.52 -6.49
CA SER A 6 -21.90 10.25 -7.95
C SER A 6 -20.69 10.72 -8.77
N ARG A 7 -19.95 11.71 -8.29
CA ARG A 7 -18.75 12.22 -8.98
C ARG A 7 -17.71 11.14 -9.29
N ARG A 8 -17.68 10.06 -8.50
CA ARG A 8 -16.78 8.93 -8.74
C ARG A 8 -17.14 8.10 -9.96
N THR A 9 -18.42 8.01 -10.28
CA THR A 9 -18.95 7.17 -11.36
C THR A 9 -19.32 7.96 -12.61
N ARG A 10 -19.29 9.30 -12.52
CA ARG A 10 -19.65 10.20 -13.60
C ARG A 10 -18.54 11.19 -13.90
N PRO A 11 -17.58 10.83 -14.77
CA PRO A 11 -16.43 11.66 -15.09
C PRO A 11 -16.76 13.11 -15.45
N ALA A 12 -17.83 13.36 -16.20
CA ALA A 12 -18.24 14.69 -16.59
C ALA A 12 -18.76 15.57 -15.42
N GLU A 13 -19.23 14.96 -14.31
CA GLU A 13 -19.56 15.70 -13.07
C GLU A 13 -18.30 16.11 -12.31
N LEU A 14 -17.18 15.37 -12.47
CA LEU A 14 -15.91 15.70 -11.85
C LEU A 14 -15.13 16.73 -12.69
N VAL A 15 -15.16 16.58 -14.00
CA VAL A 15 -14.52 17.48 -14.97
C VAL A 15 -15.50 17.76 -16.10
N ALA A 16 -16.08 18.95 -16.11
CA ALA A 16 -17.04 19.37 -17.13
C ALA A 16 -16.43 19.23 -18.54
N GLY A 17 -17.24 18.83 -19.51
CA GLY A 17 -16.79 18.62 -20.89
C GLY A 17 -16.07 17.29 -21.15
N THR A 18 -15.84 16.44 -20.14
CA THR A 18 -15.22 15.13 -20.34
C THR A 18 -16.07 14.25 -21.26
N ARG A 19 -15.51 13.84 -22.39
CA ARG A 19 -16.09 12.91 -23.36
C ARG A 19 -15.45 11.53 -23.30
N ARG A 20 -14.14 11.46 -23.01
CA ARG A 20 -13.36 10.23 -22.96
C ARG A 20 -12.42 10.23 -21.77
N VAL A 21 -11.95 9.05 -21.43
CA VAL A 21 -10.92 8.84 -20.41
C VAL A 21 -9.83 7.96 -21.02
N ILE A 22 -8.60 8.46 -21.03
CA ILE A 22 -7.42 7.67 -21.37
C ILE A 22 -6.92 7.07 -20.07
N SER A 23 -6.98 5.74 -19.93
CA SER A 23 -6.42 5.02 -18.78
C SER A 23 -5.06 4.44 -19.15
N VAL A 24 -4.09 4.64 -18.28
CA VAL A 24 -2.71 4.15 -18.49
C VAL A 24 -2.23 3.36 -17.28
N ARG A 25 -1.25 2.49 -17.51
CA ARG A 25 -0.53 1.77 -16.46
C ARG A 25 0.95 2.14 -16.44
N MET A 26 1.59 2.11 -15.27
CA MET A 26 3.01 2.32 -15.11
C MET A 26 3.59 1.30 -14.13
N ASN A 27 4.49 0.44 -14.63
CA ASN A 27 5.10 -0.60 -13.82
C ASN A 27 5.95 -0.02 -12.69
N TYR A 28 5.92 -0.66 -11.50
CA TYR A 28 6.66 -0.20 -10.33
C TYR A 28 7.59 -1.25 -9.70
N MET A 29 7.66 -2.47 -10.24
CA MET A 29 8.57 -3.48 -9.69
C MET A 29 10.01 -2.97 -9.77
N PRO A 30 10.72 -2.86 -8.63
CA PRO A 30 12.13 -2.45 -8.63
C PRO A 30 13.01 -3.37 -9.46
N GLY A 31 14.12 -2.84 -9.99
CA GLY A 31 15.12 -3.60 -10.71
C GLY A 31 15.77 -4.67 -9.83
N GLU A 32 16.20 -4.25 -8.64
CA GLU A 32 16.76 -5.11 -7.59
C GLU A 32 15.95 -4.94 -6.31
N VAL A 33 15.54 -6.04 -5.72
CA VAL A 33 14.75 -6.05 -4.48
C VAL A 33 14.89 -7.41 -3.80
N ALA A 34 14.96 -7.43 -2.49
CA ALA A 34 14.99 -8.66 -1.71
C ALA A 34 13.77 -9.56 -2.04
N PRO A 35 13.95 -10.88 -2.14
CA PRO A 35 12.84 -11.80 -2.38
C PRO A 35 11.76 -11.65 -1.30
N ALA A 36 10.52 -11.39 -1.70
CA ALA A 36 9.41 -11.14 -0.77
C ALA A 36 9.19 -12.30 0.21
N GLU A 37 9.25 -13.52 -0.31
CA GLU A 37 9.07 -14.74 0.48
C GLU A 37 10.16 -14.87 1.57
N ALA A 38 11.42 -14.58 1.26
CA ALA A 38 12.49 -14.59 2.24
C ALA A 38 12.24 -13.56 3.35
N VAL A 39 11.83 -12.34 3.00
CA VAL A 39 11.54 -11.28 3.99
C VAL A 39 10.31 -11.63 4.83
N LEU A 40 9.26 -12.18 4.22
CA LEU A 40 8.02 -12.56 4.93
C LEU A 40 8.24 -13.73 5.90
N ASN A 41 9.19 -14.65 5.58
CA ASN A 41 9.54 -15.79 6.42
C ASN A 41 10.56 -15.44 7.53
N GLU A 42 11.24 -14.29 7.44
CA GLU A 42 12.15 -13.81 8.48
C GLU A 42 11.40 -12.87 9.43
N SER A 43 10.97 -13.38 10.59
CA SER A 43 10.09 -12.67 11.52
C SER A 43 10.66 -11.37 12.09
N LYS A 44 11.98 -11.18 12.06
CA LYS A 44 12.66 -9.95 12.53
C LYS A 44 12.84 -8.91 11.43
N SER A 45 12.59 -9.28 10.17
CA SER A 45 12.64 -8.37 9.03
C SER A 45 11.30 -7.64 8.84
N ALA A 46 11.37 -6.40 8.43
CA ALA A 46 10.19 -5.60 8.12
C ALA A 46 9.75 -5.80 6.67
N TYR A 47 8.49 -6.14 6.44
CA TYR A 47 7.92 -6.17 5.10
C TYR A 47 7.23 -4.84 4.77
N VAL A 48 7.68 -4.21 3.70
CA VAL A 48 7.07 -3.03 3.07
C VAL A 48 6.58 -3.43 1.68
N ALA A 49 5.33 -3.12 1.36
CA ALA A 49 4.76 -3.40 0.05
C ALA A 49 5.60 -2.77 -1.07
N ARG A 50 5.81 -3.52 -2.14
CA ARG A 50 6.75 -3.19 -3.21
C ARG A 50 6.50 -1.83 -3.85
N TYR A 51 5.23 -1.42 -3.96
CA TYR A 51 4.86 -0.14 -4.52
C TYR A 51 5.38 1.07 -3.72
N ALA A 52 5.71 0.87 -2.44
CA ALA A 52 6.11 1.94 -1.52
C ALA A 52 7.63 1.98 -1.27
N LEU A 53 8.41 1.08 -1.85
CA LEU A 53 9.85 1.01 -1.67
C LEU A 53 10.61 2.19 -2.29
N GLY A 54 10.08 2.77 -3.36
CA GLY A 54 10.66 3.89 -4.09
C GLY A 54 10.08 5.26 -3.73
N ARG A 55 10.09 6.14 -4.71
CA ARG A 55 9.50 7.48 -4.62
C ARG A 55 7.96 7.43 -4.62
N ASP A 56 7.36 8.48 -4.10
CA ASP A 56 5.91 8.68 -4.10
C ASP A 56 5.36 8.69 -5.54
N TYR A 57 4.69 7.61 -5.90
CA TYR A 57 4.13 7.39 -7.23
C TYR A 57 3.09 8.44 -7.63
N HIS A 58 2.37 9.03 -6.67
CA HIS A 58 1.39 10.09 -6.97
C HIS A 58 2.03 11.24 -7.72
N LYS A 59 3.23 11.67 -7.30
CA LYS A 59 3.97 12.76 -7.95
C LYS A 59 4.58 12.32 -9.26
N VAL A 60 5.20 11.14 -9.27
CA VAL A 60 5.87 10.59 -10.47
C VAL A 60 4.85 10.39 -11.58
N LEU A 61 3.74 9.69 -11.30
CA LEU A 61 2.72 9.39 -12.30
C LEU A 61 2.00 10.66 -12.77
N ARG A 62 1.63 11.58 -11.86
CA ARG A 62 1.01 12.84 -12.23
C ARG A 62 1.86 13.65 -13.21
N ASN A 63 3.17 13.75 -12.96
CA ASN A 63 4.08 14.46 -13.84
C ASN A 63 4.17 13.77 -15.22
N ARG A 64 4.19 12.44 -15.24
CA ARG A 64 4.22 11.65 -16.48
C ARG A 64 2.93 11.79 -17.29
N LEU A 65 1.79 11.78 -16.62
CA LEU A 65 0.49 12.03 -17.26
C LEU A 65 0.41 13.43 -17.85
N GLN A 66 0.93 14.44 -17.14
CA GLN A 66 1.00 15.81 -17.64
C GLN A 66 1.89 15.91 -18.89
N THR A 67 3.06 15.26 -18.87
CA THR A 67 3.94 15.20 -20.04
C THR A 67 3.29 14.48 -21.22
N LEU A 68 2.55 13.38 -20.95
CA LEU A 68 1.81 12.66 -21.99
C LEU A 68 0.72 13.54 -22.60
N ALA A 69 -0.06 14.25 -21.78
CA ALA A 69 -1.06 15.19 -22.26
C ALA A 69 -0.48 16.30 -23.13
N GLN A 70 0.69 16.85 -22.76
CA GLN A 70 1.42 17.83 -23.58
C GLN A 70 1.87 17.25 -24.93
N LYS A 71 2.34 15.99 -24.96
CA LYS A 71 2.68 15.30 -26.21
C LYS A 71 1.45 15.07 -27.08
N ILE A 72 0.31 14.69 -26.49
CA ILE A 72 -0.95 14.58 -27.24
C ILE A 72 -1.31 15.94 -27.85
N ARG A 73 -1.22 17.03 -27.07
CA ARG A 73 -1.50 18.39 -27.55
C ARG A 73 -0.61 18.80 -28.74
N SER A 74 0.66 18.40 -28.75
CA SER A 74 1.55 18.70 -29.87
C SER A 74 1.16 17.98 -31.17
N VAL A 75 0.35 16.94 -31.09
CA VAL A 75 -0.11 16.15 -32.26
C VAL A 75 -1.49 16.58 -32.71
N VAL A 76 -2.43 16.78 -31.77
CA VAL A 76 -3.84 17.00 -32.09
C VAL A 76 -4.28 18.47 -31.98
N GLY A 77 -3.42 19.36 -31.49
CA GLY A 77 -3.76 20.74 -31.17
C GLY A 77 -4.31 20.88 -29.75
N ASP A 78 -4.89 22.06 -29.47
CA ASP A 78 -5.44 22.35 -28.14
C ASP A 78 -6.68 21.51 -27.82
N PHE A 79 -6.71 20.97 -26.58
CA PHE A 79 -7.85 20.22 -26.04
C PHE A 79 -7.92 20.39 -24.52
N GLY A 80 -9.13 20.17 -23.97
CA GLY A 80 -9.37 20.18 -22.54
C GLY A 80 -8.95 18.85 -21.90
N TYR A 81 -8.18 18.91 -20.79
CA TYR A 81 -7.82 17.72 -20.05
C TYR A 81 -7.58 17.95 -18.57
N ARG A 82 -7.70 16.88 -17.79
CA ARG A 82 -7.26 16.82 -16.39
C ARG A 82 -6.70 15.44 -16.06
N VAL A 83 -5.55 15.42 -15.38
CA VAL A 83 -4.87 14.17 -15.01
C VAL A 83 -5.19 13.76 -13.58
N PHE A 84 -5.32 12.45 -13.35
CA PHE A 84 -5.61 11.86 -12.05
C PHE A 84 -4.73 10.65 -11.79
N THR A 85 -4.48 10.38 -10.51
CA THR A 85 -3.92 9.14 -9.99
C THR A 85 -4.33 8.98 -8.53
N ASP A 86 -4.87 7.82 -8.15
CA ASP A 86 -5.21 7.32 -6.81
C ASP A 86 -6.00 8.29 -5.91
N SER A 87 -5.41 9.42 -5.51
CA SER A 87 -5.95 10.32 -4.48
C SER A 87 -7.21 11.10 -4.89
N ALA A 88 -7.68 10.97 -6.13
CA ALA A 88 -8.87 11.62 -6.66
C ALA A 88 -10.12 10.75 -6.49
N PRO A 89 -11.34 11.33 -6.60
CA PRO A 89 -12.59 10.57 -6.61
C PRO A 89 -12.80 9.86 -7.96
N VAL A 90 -11.85 9.04 -8.36
CA VAL A 90 -11.81 8.31 -9.63
C VAL A 90 -11.88 6.81 -9.35
N MET A 91 -12.61 6.07 -10.15
CA MET A 91 -12.69 4.61 -10.08
C MET A 91 -11.70 4.01 -11.09
N GLU A 92 -10.40 4.12 -10.79
CA GLU A 92 -9.30 3.79 -11.70
C GLU A 92 -9.42 2.36 -12.27
N VAL A 93 -9.66 1.36 -11.42
CA VAL A 93 -9.80 -0.04 -11.87
C VAL A 93 -10.97 -0.21 -12.84
N GLU A 94 -12.13 0.44 -12.57
CA GLU A 94 -13.30 0.35 -13.43
C GLU A 94 -13.06 1.02 -14.78
N LEU A 95 -12.41 2.18 -14.77
CA LEU A 95 -12.05 2.90 -16.00
C LEU A 95 -11.04 2.12 -16.82
N ALA A 96 -10.02 1.55 -16.18
CA ALA A 96 -9.01 0.72 -16.84
C ALA A 96 -9.61 -0.55 -17.48
N ILE A 97 -10.61 -1.18 -16.83
CA ILE A 97 -11.34 -2.32 -17.39
C ILE A 97 -12.10 -1.88 -18.65
N LYS A 98 -12.84 -0.78 -18.57
CA LYS A 98 -13.59 -0.23 -19.71
C LYS A 98 -12.68 0.21 -20.86
N ALA A 99 -11.47 0.67 -20.54
CA ALA A 99 -10.44 1.07 -21.51
C ALA A 99 -9.64 -0.13 -22.06
N GLY A 100 -10.06 -1.36 -21.79
CA GLY A 100 -9.35 -2.55 -22.31
C GLY A 100 -7.94 -2.75 -21.76
N THR A 101 -7.54 -2.06 -20.70
CA THR A 101 -6.20 -2.19 -20.10
C THR A 101 -5.99 -3.55 -19.43
N GLY A 102 -7.08 -4.20 -19.00
CA GLY A 102 -7.06 -5.49 -18.35
C GLY A 102 -8.41 -5.88 -17.76
N TRP A 103 -8.43 -6.80 -16.82
CA TRP A 103 -9.63 -7.25 -16.12
C TRP A 103 -9.47 -7.16 -14.60
N ARG A 104 -10.57 -7.16 -13.87
CA ARG A 104 -10.53 -7.21 -12.41
C ARG A 104 -10.14 -8.60 -11.94
N GLY A 105 -9.06 -8.71 -11.17
CA GLY A 105 -8.73 -9.94 -10.47
C GLY A 105 -9.68 -10.23 -9.30
N LYS A 106 -9.78 -11.50 -8.87
CA LYS A 106 -10.56 -11.87 -7.67
C LYS A 106 -10.09 -11.16 -6.40
N HIS A 107 -8.85 -10.67 -6.35
CA HIS A 107 -8.29 -9.81 -5.30
C HIS A 107 -8.64 -8.32 -5.43
N THR A 108 -9.49 -7.95 -6.38
CA THR A 108 -9.99 -6.60 -6.69
C THR A 108 -9.02 -5.64 -7.38
N LEU A 109 -7.76 -6.01 -7.58
CA LEU A 109 -6.81 -5.22 -8.36
C LEU A 109 -6.98 -5.49 -9.86
N LEU A 110 -6.51 -4.56 -10.70
CA LEU A 110 -6.44 -4.79 -12.14
C LEU A 110 -5.35 -5.81 -12.45
N LEU A 111 -5.66 -6.73 -13.34
CA LEU A 111 -4.74 -7.69 -13.96
C LEU A 111 -4.58 -7.38 -15.44
N ASN A 112 -3.36 -7.50 -15.93
CA ASN A 112 -3.04 -7.37 -17.34
C ASN A 112 -2.28 -8.63 -17.80
N ARG A 113 -2.56 -9.09 -19.01
CA ARG A 113 -1.99 -10.34 -19.54
C ARG A 113 -0.47 -10.30 -19.68
N GLU A 114 0.09 -9.11 -19.96
CA GLU A 114 1.51 -8.92 -20.25
C GLU A 114 2.32 -8.36 -19.08
N ALA A 115 1.65 -7.84 -18.03
CA ALA A 115 2.29 -7.12 -16.94
C ALA A 115 1.84 -7.56 -15.53
N GLY A 116 0.96 -8.55 -15.43
CA GLY A 116 0.42 -8.97 -14.13
C GLY A 116 -0.38 -7.85 -13.46
N SER A 117 -0.04 -7.50 -12.22
CA SER A 117 -0.70 -6.42 -11.45
C SER A 117 0.28 -5.46 -10.75
N TRP A 118 1.60 -5.56 -11.04
CA TRP A 118 2.63 -4.75 -10.41
C TRP A 118 2.79 -3.39 -11.13
N PHE A 119 1.69 -2.65 -11.26
CA PHE A 119 1.66 -1.34 -11.89
C PHE A 119 0.68 -0.39 -11.18
N PHE A 120 0.94 0.89 -11.29
CA PHE A 120 0.00 1.97 -10.94
C PHE A 120 -0.93 2.26 -12.09
N LEU A 121 -2.09 2.82 -11.77
CA LEU A 121 -3.06 3.34 -12.73
C LEU A 121 -3.06 4.87 -12.71
N GLY A 122 -3.40 5.45 -13.84
CA GLY A 122 -3.61 6.88 -13.95
C GLY A 122 -4.50 7.22 -15.14
N GLU A 123 -5.20 8.33 -15.06
CA GLU A 123 -6.19 8.75 -16.04
C GLU A 123 -5.96 10.16 -16.54
N ILE A 124 -6.25 10.36 -17.83
CA ILE A 124 -6.44 11.66 -18.45
C ILE A 124 -7.90 11.77 -18.88
N TYR A 125 -8.65 12.60 -18.18
CA TYR A 125 -10.01 12.97 -18.60
C TYR A 125 -9.89 14.02 -19.69
N THR A 126 -10.59 13.84 -20.81
CA THR A 126 -10.45 14.69 -21.99
C THR A 126 -11.75 14.92 -22.71
N ASP A 127 -11.86 16.04 -23.42
CA ASP A 127 -12.93 16.37 -24.35
C ASP A 127 -12.71 15.85 -25.77
N LEU A 128 -11.55 15.22 -26.04
CA LEU A 128 -11.27 14.59 -27.33
C LEU A 128 -12.27 13.47 -27.64
N GLU A 129 -12.70 13.37 -28.89
CA GLU A 129 -13.52 12.26 -29.39
C GLU A 129 -12.63 11.11 -29.88
N LEU A 130 -12.18 10.30 -28.93
CA LEU A 130 -11.37 9.11 -29.22
C LEU A 130 -12.28 7.88 -29.45
N PRO A 131 -11.86 6.92 -30.26
CA PRO A 131 -12.50 5.60 -30.31
C PRO A 131 -12.44 4.94 -28.92
N VAL A 132 -13.41 4.06 -28.65
CA VAL A 132 -13.48 3.32 -27.37
C VAL A 132 -12.91 1.93 -27.60
N ASP A 133 -11.93 1.56 -26.74
CA ASP A 133 -11.35 0.21 -26.77
C ASP A 133 -12.33 -0.83 -26.20
N PRO A 134 -12.33 -2.06 -26.71
CA PRO A 134 -13.16 -3.13 -26.17
C PRO A 134 -12.60 -3.61 -24.80
N PRO A 135 -13.47 -3.99 -23.83
CA PRO A 135 -13.03 -4.58 -22.58
C PRO A 135 -12.29 -5.91 -22.80
N GLN A 136 -11.33 -6.20 -21.92
CA GLN A 136 -10.64 -7.50 -21.90
C GLN A 136 -11.50 -8.55 -21.18
N PRO A 137 -11.51 -9.81 -21.63
CA PRO A 137 -12.17 -10.90 -20.91
C PRO A 137 -11.46 -11.19 -19.57
N ASP A 138 -12.22 -11.76 -18.61
CA ASP A 138 -11.69 -12.25 -17.34
C ASP A 138 -10.93 -13.57 -17.54
N HIS A 139 -9.74 -13.67 -16.94
CA HIS A 139 -8.89 -14.85 -16.99
C HIS A 139 -8.57 -15.44 -15.61
N CYS A 140 -9.32 -15.09 -14.55
CA CYS A 140 -9.14 -15.69 -13.24
C CYS A 140 -9.64 -17.14 -13.15
N GLY A 141 -10.63 -17.53 -13.94
CA GLY A 141 -11.16 -18.90 -13.99
C GLY A 141 -11.49 -19.44 -12.59
N ASN A 142 -11.09 -20.69 -12.31
CA ASN A 142 -11.33 -21.36 -11.03
C ASN A 142 -10.24 -21.07 -9.97
N CYS A 143 -9.22 -20.26 -10.25
CA CYS A 143 -8.14 -19.97 -9.33
C CYS A 143 -8.62 -19.22 -8.07
N THR A 144 -8.22 -19.68 -6.88
CA THR A 144 -8.55 -19.07 -5.57
C THR A 144 -7.32 -18.62 -4.78
N ARG A 145 -6.11 -18.74 -5.32
CA ARG A 145 -4.84 -18.53 -4.57
C ARG A 145 -4.80 -17.23 -3.78
N CYS A 146 -5.27 -16.11 -4.35
CA CYS A 146 -5.28 -14.82 -3.66
C CYS A 146 -6.29 -14.77 -2.49
N ILE A 147 -7.38 -15.53 -2.56
CA ILE A 147 -8.36 -15.67 -1.48
C ILE A 147 -7.76 -16.50 -0.34
N ASP A 148 -7.13 -17.63 -0.69
CA ASP A 148 -6.61 -18.61 0.24
C ASP A 148 -5.45 -18.05 1.06
N ILE A 149 -4.53 -17.33 0.40
CA ILE A 149 -3.33 -16.77 1.04
C ILE A 149 -3.63 -15.57 1.94
N CYS A 150 -4.76 -14.87 1.75
CA CYS A 150 -5.04 -13.65 2.49
C CYS A 150 -5.00 -13.89 4.01
N PRO A 151 -4.03 -13.33 4.76
CA PRO A 151 -3.80 -13.71 6.15
C PRO A 151 -4.97 -13.33 7.05
N THR A 152 -5.66 -12.24 6.77
CA THR A 152 -6.80 -11.74 7.54
C THR A 152 -8.14 -12.12 6.92
N LYS A 153 -8.15 -12.92 5.84
CA LYS A 153 -9.36 -13.28 5.07
C LYS A 153 -10.18 -12.05 4.66
N ALA A 154 -9.47 -11.00 4.26
CA ALA A 154 -10.08 -9.76 3.79
C ALA A 154 -10.79 -9.92 2.44
N ILE A 155 -10.33 -10.84 1.56
CA ILE A 155 -11.02 -11.19 0.32
C ILE A 155 -12.13 -12.19 0.67
N VAL A 156 -13.32 -11.67 0.94
CA VAL A 156 -14.46 -12.45 1.50
C VAL A 156 -15.17 -13.30 0.45
N ALA A 157 -15.01 -12.97 -0.81
CA ALA A 157 -15.49 -13.74 -1.97
C ALA A 157 -14.74 -13.24 -3.22
N PRO A 158 -14.78 -13.96 -4.35
CA PRO A 158 -14.26 -13.46 -5.61
C PRO A 158 -14.77 -12.03 -5.89
N TYR A 159 -13.84 -11.12 -6.18
CA TYR A 159 -14.12 -9.71 -6.50
C TYR A 159 -14.71 -8.88 -5.34
N LYS A 160 -14.72 -9.41 -4.11
CA LYS A 160 -15.23 -8.72 -2.92
C LYS A 160 -14.19 -8.66 -1.82
N LEU A 161 -13.86 -7.44 -1.38
CA LEU A 161 -12.91 -7.16 -0.33
C LEU A 161 -13.59 -6.44 0.84
N ASP A 162 -13.47 -6.97 2.06
CA ASP A 162 -13.69 -6.20 3.27
C ASP A 162 -12.40 -5.43 3.63
N ALA A 163 -12.34 -4.17 3.25
CA ALA A 163 -11.17 -3.33 3.48
C ALA A 163 -10.79 -3.21 4.96
N ARG A 164 -11.76 -3.30 5.90
CA ARG A 164 -11.51 -3.19 7.34
C ARG A 164 -10.63 -4.32 7.88
N ARG A 165 -10.54 -5.43 7.16
CA ARG A 165 -9.69 -6.59 7.47
C ARG A 165 -8.38 -6.56 6.68
N CYS A 166 -8.28 -5.79 5.59
CA CYS A 166 -7.12 -5.79 4.71
C CYS A 166 -5.88 -5.19 5.42
N VAL A 167 -4.78 -5.94 5.46
CA VAL A 167 -3.52 -5.47 6.08
C VAL A 167 -3.05 -4.16 5.45
N SER A 168 -3.21 -3.99 4.13
CA SER A 168 -2.88 -2.74 3.45
C SER A 168 -3.70 -1.57 4.01
N TYR A 169 -5.01 -1.73 4.17
CA TYR A 169 -5.86 -0.72 4.80
C TYR A 169 -5.48 -0.45 6.26
N LEU A 170 -5.25 -1.49 7.05
CA LEU A 170 -4.91 -1.39 8.47
C LEU A 170 -3.60 -0.62 8.69
N THR A 171 -2.60 -0.84 7.84
CA THR A 171 -1.28 -0.21 7.99
C THR A 171 -1.21 1.19 7.39
N ILE A 172 -2.10 1.54 6.45
CA ILE A 172 -2.02 2.79 5.68
C ILE A 172 -3.16 3.75 6.01
N GLU A 173 -4.41 3.29 5.92
CA GLU A 173 -5.59 4.16 5.99
C GLU A 173 -6.19 4.23 7.40
N HIS A 174 -6.15 3.13 8.13
CA HIS A 174 -6.72 3.06 9.47
C HIS A 174 -5.91 3.93 10.45
N LYS A 175 -6.58 4.89 11.09
CA LYS A 175 -5.93 5.88 11.96
C LYS A 175 -5.88 5.46 13.43
N GLY A 176 -6.80 4.60 13.86
CA GLY A 176 -6.94 4.18 15.25
C GLY A 176 -6.14 2.93 15.62
N SER A 177 -6.54 2.33 16.72
CA SER A 177 -6.02 1.05 17.20
C SER A 177 -6.36 -0.07 16.21
N ILE A 178 -5.36 -0.89 15.86
CA ILE A 178 -5.59 -2.09 15.05
C ILE A 178 -6.34 -3.11 15.92
N PRO A 179 -7.43 -3.71 15.42
CA PRO A 179 -8.17 -4.73 16.17
C PRO A 179 -7.24 -5.84 16.66
N VAL A 180 -7.37 -6.20 17.94
CA VAL A 180 -6.44 -7.14 18.60
C VAL A 180 -6.38 -8.48 17.90
N GLU A 181 -7.53 -8.98 17.43
CA GLU A 181 -7.66 -10.25 16.71
C GLU A 181 -6.97 -10.27 15.33
N LEU A 182 -6.70 -9.08 14.74
CA LEU A 182 -6.02 -8.99 13.46
C LEU A 182 -4.50 -8.82 13.59
N ARG A 183 -4.00 -8.36 14.75
CA ARG A 183 -2.57 -8.10 14.96
C ARG A 183 -1.68 -9.33 14.73
N PRO A 184 -2.00 -10.53 15.25
CA PRO A 184 -1.19 -11.72 14.97
C PRO A 184 -1.16 -12.10 13.49
N LEU A 185 -2.25 -11.84 12.77
CA LEU A 185 -2.42 -12.20 11.36
C LEU A 185 -1.61 -11.28 10.42
N MET A 186 -1.16 -10.13 10.90
CA MET A 186 -0.39 -9.20 10.09
C MET A 186 1.06 -9.64 9.87
N GLY A 187 1.58 -10.51 10.75
CA GLY A 187 2.98 -10.94 10.69
C GLY A 187 3.93 -9.74 10.79
N ASN A 188 4.92 -9.71 9.91
CA ASN A 188 5.94 -8.66 9.85
C ASN A 188 5.64 -7.53 8.84
N ARG A 189 4.40 -7.40 8.36
CA ARG A 189 3.97 -6.38 7.41
C ARG A 189 3.74 -5.06 8.12
N ILE A 190 4.61 -4.09 7.85
CA ILE A 190 4.57 -2.77 8.51
C ILE A 190 3.93 -1.67 7.65
N TYR A 191 3.90 -1.85 6.32
CA TYR A 191 3.29 -0.89 5.39
C TYR A 191 2.81 -1.60 4.13
N GLY A 192 1.51 -1.65 3.91
CA GLY A 192 0.91 -2.37 2.80
C GLY A 192 0.95 -3.89 2.97
N CYS A 193 0.58 -4.59 1.91
CA CYS A 193 0.55 -6.05 1.86
C CYS A 193 0.47 -6.47 0.40
N ASP A 194 1.29 -7.44 0.00
CA ASP A 194 1.35 -7.91 -1.37
C ASP A 194 0.96 -9.39 -1.52
N ASP A 195 0.50 -10.06 -0.45
CA ASP A 195 0.26 -11.51 -0.44
C ASP A 195 -0.60 -11.98 -1.61
N CYS A 196 -1.70 -11.30 -1.88
CA CYS A 196 -2.59 -11.66 -2.98
C CYS A 196 -1.96 -11.46 -4.38
N GLN A 197 -1.01 -10.54 -4.50
CA GLN A 197 -0.25 -10.31 -5.74
C GLN A 197 0.89 -11.33 -5.89
N LEU A 198 1.60 -11.64 -4.79
CA LEU A 198 2.73 -12.58 -4.80
C LEU A 198 2.33 -13.97 -5.29
N VAL A 199 1.16 -14.46 -4.93
CA VAL A 199 0.67 -15.79 -5.33
C VAL A 199 -0.09 -15.81 -6.67
N CYS A 200 -0.35 -14.63 -7.24
CA CYS A 200 -1.12 -14.54 -8.48
C CYS A 200 -0.32 -15.09 -9.66
N PRO A 201 -0.81 -16.12 -10.37
CA PRO A 201 -0.07 -16.70 -11.51
C PRO A 201 0.22 -15.70 -12.64
N TRP A 202 -0.62 -14.68 -12.78
CA TRP A 202 -0.44 -13.64 -13.78
C TRP A 202 0.78 -12.75 -13.51
N ASN A 203 1.23 -12.68 -12.26
CA ASN A 203 2.41 -11.88 -11.88
C ASN A 203 3.75 -12.50 -12.33
N ARG A 204 3.75 -13.72 -12.89
CA ARG A 204 4.91 -14.25 -13.63
C ARG A 204 5.26 -13.41 -14.87
N PHE A 205 4.31 -12.65 -15.40
CA PHE A 205 4.49 -11.73 -16.53
C PHE A 205 4.80 -10.30 -16.10
N ALA A 206 4.95 -10.06 -14.79
CA ALA A 206 5.27 -8.75 -14.26
C ALA A 206 6.58 -8.22 -14.85
N GLN A 207 6.55 -6.96 -15.26
CA GLN A 207 7.70 -6.29 -15.84
C GLN A 207 8.31 -5.36 -14.81
N ARG A 208 9.64 -5.25 -14.83
CA ARG A 208 10.35 -4.27 -14.00
C ARG A 208 10.02 -2.85 -14.42
N ALA A 209 10.11 -1.92 -13.48
CA ALA A 209 10.01 -0.51 -13.77
C ALA A 209 11.19 -0.05 -14.62
N ALA A 210 10.90 0.73 -15.65
CA ALA A 210 11.93 1.39 -16.46
C ALA A 210 12.50 2.65 -15.78
N LEU A 211 11.93 3.04 -14.63
CA LEU A 211 12.25 4.29 -13.94
C LEU A 211 12.98 4.01 -12.63
N PRO A 212 14.15 4.65 -12.41
CA PRO A 212 14.86 4.55 -11.14
C PRO A 212 14.09 5.17 -9.96
N ASP A 213 13.04 5.94 -10.24
CA ASP A 213 12.14 6.46 -9.21
C ASP A 213 11.56 5.36 -8.30
N PHE A 214 11.45 4.14 -8.79
CA PHE A 214 10.87 3.00 -8.05
C PHE A 214 11.92 2.05 -7.48
N ASP A 215 13.21 2.37 -7.60
CA ASP A 215 14.28 1.62 -6.95
C ASP A 215 14.15 1.71 -5.41
N VAL A 216 14.66 0.67 -4.74
CA VAL A 216 14.58 0.55 -3.29
C VAL A 216 15.35 1.68 -2.60
N ARG A 217 14.70 2.33 -1.64
CA ARG A 217 15.27 3.40 -0.83
C ARG A 217 15.46 2.93 0.60
N HIS A 218 16.58 3.37 1.21
CA HIS A 218 16.88 3.14 2.63
C HIS A 218 16.84 1.66 3.07
N LYS A 219 17.07 0.72 2.14
CA LYS A 219 17.00 -0.73 2.38
C LYS A 219 15.66 -1.20 2.97
N LEU A 220 14.56 -0.51 2.63
CA LEU A 220 13.23 -0.81 3.16
C LEU A 220 12.66 -2.15 2.68
N ASP A 221 13.32 -2.81 1.74
CA ASP A 221 12.97 -4.14 1.24
C ASP A 221 13.39 -5.29 2.16
N ALA A 222 14.32 -5.07 3.12
CA ALA A 222 14.80 -6.09 4.06
C ALA A 222 15.38 -5.49 5.36
N SER A 223 14.93 -4.34 5.81
CA SER A 223 15.40 -3.73 7.07
C SER A 223 14.90 -4.51 8.29
N LEU A 224 15.69 -4.53 9.36
CA LEU A 224 15.27 -5.11 10.63
C LEU A 224 14.19 -4.24 11.31
N LEU A 225 13.20 -4.90 11.90
CA LEU A 225 12.11 -4.23 12.64
C LEU A 225 12.65 -3.32 13.75
N VAL A 226 13.63 -3.79 14.52
CA VAL A 226 14.23 -3.03 15.63
C VAL A 226 14.93 -1.76 15.13
N THR A 227 15.61 -1.81 13.99
CA THR A 227 16.25 -0.66 13.36
C THR A 227 15.23 0.40 12.96
N LEU A 228 14.15 -0.02 12.30
CA LEU A 228 13.09 0.89 11.86
C LEU A 228 12.26 1.44 13.05
N PHE A 229 12.08 0.63 14.10
CA PHE A 229 11.40 1.04 15.32
C PHE A 229 12.22 2.06 16.11
N GLY A 230 13.54 2.02 15.99
CA GLY A 230 14.48 2.97 16.57
C GLY A 230 14.45 4.37 15.93
N TRP A 231 13.86 4.54 14.74
CA TRP A 231 13.79 5.86 14.13
C TRP A 231 12.99 6.83 15.01
N ASP A 232 13.57 7.98 15.30
CA ASP A 232 12.85 9.12 15.86
C ASP A 232 12.06 9.86 14.77
N GLU A 233 11.23 10.83 15.17
CA GLU A 233 10.38 11.56 14.23
C GLU A 233 11.19 12.33 13.16
N PRO A 234 12.31 13.02 13.47
CA PRO A 234 13.18 13.64 12.46
C PRO A 234 13.80 12.64 11.48
N THR A 235 14.23 11.47 11.96
CA THR A 235 14.81 10.41 11.11
C THR A 235 13.74 9.80 10.20
N PHE A 236 12.54 9.51 10.73
CA PHE A 236 11.41 9.07 9.94
C PHE A 236 11.09 10.08 8.83
N ASP A 237 10.97 11.38 9.18
CA ASP A 237 10.62 12.43 8.22
C ASP A 237 11.69 12.56 7.12
N ARG A 238 12.97 12.51 7.48
CA ARG A 238 14.09 12.57 6.54
C ARG A 238 14.11 11.37 5.60
N ASN A 239 13.97 10.14 6.13
CA ASN A 239 14.10 8.90 5.36
C ASN A 239 12.84 8.62 4.50
N THR A 240 11.69 9.11 4.91
CA THR A 240 10.43 8.96 4.14
C THR A 240 10.11 10.15 3.23
N ARG A 241 10.97 11.17 3.20
CA ARG A 241 10.77 12.34 2.33
C ARG A 241 10.66 11.91 0.87
N GLY A 242 9.53 12.26 0.24
CA GLY A 242 9.23 11.89 -1.14
C GLY A 242 8.86 10.41 -1.34
N SER A 243 8.52 9.69 -0.26
CA SER A 243 7.95 8.36 -0.28
C SER A 243 6.46 8.41 0.09
N ALA A 244 5.67 7.46 -0.41
CA ALA A 244 4.26 7.28 -0.03
C ALA A 244 4.11 6.95 1.48
N ILE A 245 5.14 6.38 2.11
CA ILE A 245 5.15 6.01 3.53
C ILE A 245 4.97 7.24 4.43
N ARG A 246 5.51 8.40 4.03
CA ARG A 246 5.46 9.63 4.85
C ARG A 246 4.05 10.03 5.30
N ARG A 247 3.03 9.71 4.49
CA ARG A 247 1.63 10.09 4.73
C ARG A 247 1.01 9.47 5.99
N ILE A 248 1.56 8.34 6.48
CA ILE A 248 1.03 7.74 7.70
C ILE A 248 1.52 8.45 8.97
N GLY A 249 2.64 9.17 8.90
CA GLY A 249 3.27 9.81 10.04
C GLY A 249 3.99 8.83 10.97
N HIS A 250 4.87 9.39 11.81
CA HIS A 250 5.73 8.61 12.72
C HIS A 250 4.94 7.77 13.73
N GLU A 251 3.82 8.31 14.25
CA GLU A 251 2.97 7.61 15.22
C GLU A 251 2.45 6.27 14.66
N ARG A 252 1.85 6.27 13.47
CA ARG A 252 1.31 5.05 12.84
C ARG A 252 2.41 4.13 12.34
N TRP A 253 3.57 4.68 11.96
CA TRP A 253 4.77 3.91 11.66
C TRP A 253 5.18 3.06 12.86
N LEU A 254 5.33 3.66 14.04
CA LEU A 254 5.65 2.95 15.27
C LEU A 254 4.55 1.96 15.67
N ARG A 255 3.27 2.33 15.53
CA ARG A 255 2.12 1.43 15.76
C ARG A 255 2.24 0.15 14.95
N ASN A 256 2.49 0.28 13.66
CA ASN A 256 2.58 -0.86 12.74
C ASN A 256 3.78 -1.77 13.08
N ILE A 257 4.94 -1.16 13.36
CA ILE A 257 6.15 -1.91 13.71
C ILE A 257 5.98 -2.58 15.07
N ALA A 258 5.30 -1.96 16.04
CA ALA A 258 5.01 -2.60 17.32
C ALA A 258 4.18 -3.88 17.12
N CYS A 259 3.18 -3.89 16.23
CA CYS A 259 2.47 -5.11 15.86
C CYS A 259 3.41 -6.17 15.27
N ALA A 260 4.28 -5.78 14.36
CA ALA A 260 5.22 -6.70 13.73
C ALA A 260 6.25 -7.26 14.73
N LEU A 261 6.75 -6.44 15.64
CA LEU A 261 7.62 -6.87 16.73
C LEU A 261 6.93 -7.87 17.66
N GLY A 262 5.64 -7.68 17.96
CA GLY A 262 4.87 -8.64 18.76
C GLY A 262 4.66 -9.99 18.07
N ASN A 263 4.79 -10.04 16.77
CA ASN A 263 4.72 -11.27 15.96
C ASN A 263 6.10 -11.90 15.70
N ALA A 264 7.19 -11.22 16.05
CA ALA A 264 8.54 -11.69 15.80
C ALA A 264 8.97 -12.76 16.81
N THR A 265 9.96 -13.56 16.45
CA THR A 265 10.58 -14.50 17.38
C THR A 265 11.20 -13.74 18.56
N THR A 266 10.84 -14.14 19.78
CA THR A 266 11.28 -13.49 21.03
C THR A 266 12.81 -13.39 21.12
N SER A 267 13.30 -12.20 21.43
CA SER A 267 14.71 -11.96 21.74
C SER A 267 14.86 -10.77 22.71
N SER A 268 15.98 -10.71 23.43
CA SER A 268 16.27 -9.60 24.34
C SER A 268 16.29 -8.25 23.64
N GLU A 269 16.75 -8.21 22.39
CA GLU A 269 16.80 -7.01 21.55
C GLU A 269 15.39 -6.48 21.23
N ILE A 270 14.46 -7.37 20.87
CA ILE A 270 13.05 -6.99 20.61
C ILE A 270 12.38 -6.47 21.88
N ILE A 271 12.58 -7.15 23.01
CA ILE A 271 12.00 -6.73 24.29
C ILE A 271 12.56 -5.37 24.69
N ALA A 272 13.88 -5.15 24.56
CA ALA A 272 14.51 -3.87 24.84
C ALA A 272 13.98 -2.74 23.94
N ALA A 273 13.84 -3.00 22.63
CA ALA A 273 13.27 -2.06 21.69
C ALA A 273 11.82 -1.69 22.06
N LEU A 274 10.97 -2.66 22.39
CA LEU A 274 9.60 -2.41 22.82
C LEU A 274 9.56 -1.61 24.14
N ARG A 275 10.37 -1.96 25.14
CA ARG A 275 10.46 -1.27 26.42
C ARG A 275 10.88 0.18 26.26
N SER A 276 11.76 0.51 25.32
CA SER A 276 12.17 1.91 25.05
C SER A 276 11.03 2.82 24.63
N ARG A 277 9.90 2.25 24.20
CA ARG A 277 8.69 2.99 23.80
C ARG A 277 7.49 2.79 24.73
N SER A 278 7.66 2.12 25.88
CA SER A 278 6.58 1.87 26.83
C SER A 278 5.95 3.17 27.38
N ASN A 279 6.75 4.23 27.50
CA ASN A 279 6.32 5.55 27.94
C ASN A 279 6.19 6.56 26.80
N HIS A 280 6.00 6.09 25.56
CA HIS A 280 5.85 6.97 24.41
C HIS A 280 4.66 7.93 24.60
N ARG A 281 4.77 9.20 24.16
CA ARG A 281 3.72 10.23 24.29
C ARG A 281 2.36 9.83 23.73
N SER A 282 2.35 9.05 22.62
CA SER A 282 1.12 8.57 21.99
C SER A 282 0.55 7.35 22.72
N ALA A 283 -0.71 7.45 23.15
CA ALA A 283 -1.46 6.34 23.73
C ALA A 283 -1.60 5.17 22.74
N LEU A 284 -1.75 5.48 21.44
CA LEU A 284 -1.83 4.49 20.37
C LEU A 284 -0.55 3.63 20.30
N VAL A 285 0.62 4.25 20.39
CA VAL A 285 1.89 3.53 20.39
C VAL A 285 2.03 2.70 21.66
N ARG A 286 1.76 3.28 22.86
CA ARG A 286 1.83 2.56 24.14
C ARG A 286 0.94 1.32 24.17
N GLU A 287 -0.27 1.41 23.63
CA GLU A 287 -1.21 0.28 23.56
C GLU A 287 -0.63 -0.89 22.76
N HIS A 288 -0.09 -0.60 21.58
CA HIS A 288 0.48 -1.63 20.69
C HIS A 288 1.79 -2.20 21.24
N VAL A 289 2.60 -1.38 21.91
CA VAL A 289 3.81 -1.82 22.63
C VAL A 289 3.44 -2.77 23.77
N ARG A 290 2.42 -2.45 24.59
CA ARG A 290 1.94 -3.34 25.67
C ARG A 290 1.46 -4.67 25.11
N TRP A 291 0.68 -4.63 24.02
CA TRP A 291 0.25 -5.85 23.36
C TRP A 291 1.45 -6.68 22.88
N ALA A 292 2.42 -6.06 22.24
CA ALA A 292 3.61 -6.73 21.74
C ALA A 292 4.45 -7.34 22.87
N LEU A 293 4.67 -6.62 23.97
CA LEU A 293 5.37 -7.15 25.16
C LEU A 293 4.65 -8.35 25.77
N ALA A 294 3.31 -8.32 25.81
CA ALA A 294 2.51 -9.44 26.29
C ALA A 294 2.70 -10.71 25.42
N GLN A 295 2.86 -10.57 24.08
CA GLN A 295 3.16 -11.70 23.19
C GLN A 295 4.50 -12.37 23.53
N HIS A 296 5.46 -11.63 24.10
CA HIS A 296 6.78 -12.14 24.52
C HIS A 296 6.83 -12.58 26.00
N GLY A 297 5.69 -12.62 26.71
CA GLY A 297 5.67 -12.90 28.16
C GLY A 297 6.37 -11.85 29.01
N ALA A 298 6.61 -10.65 28.43
CA ALA A 298 7.35 -9.56 29.06
C ALA A 298 6.45 -8.38 29.45
N ALA A 299 5.20 -8.67 29.83
CA ALA A 299 4.26 -7.64 30.26
C ALA A 299 4.89 -6.73 31.31
N SER A 300 4.69 -5.43 31.19
CA SER A 300 5.15 -4.43 32.17
C SER A 300 4.60 -4.82 33.54
N GLY A 301 5.48 -5.03 34.51
CA GLY A 301 5.10 -5.06 35.91
C GLY A 301 4.29 -3.80 36.27
N PRO A 302 3.50 -3.84 37.35
CA PRO A 302 2.75 -2.67 37.79
C PRO A 302 3.68 -1.48 37.90
N ALA A 303 3.22 -0.32 37.44
CA ALA A 303 3.92 0.94 37.65
C ALA A 303 4.16 1.06 39.15
N ASP A 304 5.43 1.16 39.53
CA ASP A 304 5.84 1.43 40.90
C ASP A 304 5.20 2.80 41.30
N HIS A 305 4.06 2.75 41.93
CA HIS A 305 3.49 3.89 42.59
C HIS A 305 4.37 4.10 43.82
N GLY A 306 5.39 4.93 43.63
CA GLY A 306 6.23 5.37 44.76
C GLY A 306 5.37 5.71 45.94
N ALA A 307 5.56 4.94 47.02
CA ALA A 307 5.08 5.25 48.34
C ALA A 307 5.57 6.65 48.69
N THR A 308 4.66 7.57 48.85
CA THR A 308 4.90 8.77 49.67
C THR A 308 4.93 8.28 51.09
N GLU A 309 6.11 8.09 51.62
CA GLU A 309 6.31 8.06 53.07
C GLU A 309 6.18 9.48 53.63
N ASP A 310 5.46 9.55 54.72
CA ASP A 310 5.10 10.65 55.63
C ASP A 310 6.08 11.80 55.83
#